data_8e97cfa67d8202492d7b2603e2bbd876
#
_entry.id   8e97cfa67d8202492d7b2603e2bbd876
#
_cell.length_a   1.000
_cell.length_b   1.000
_cell.length_c   1.000
_cell.angle_alpha   90.00
_cell.angle_beta   90.00
_cell.angle_gamma   90.00
#
_symmetry.space_group_name_H-M   'P 1'
#
loop_
_entity.id
_entity.type
_entity.pdbx_description
1 polymer ?
#
loop_
_entity_poly.entity_id
_entity_poly.type
_entity_poly.pdbx_seq_one_letter_code
_entity_poly.pdbx_strand_id
1 'polypeptide(L)'
;MGEAKQILASAKTVDGLHVITGTRQGLDANALRLMGDFLRDKDPHVVGVLASIVGEKVMFLAVCGKEAVARGVKAGDLVRTVSAVCGGKGGGKPDSAMGGGTDLLKVDDALAAVDDFVAEKLK
;
A
#
# COMPACT_ATOMS: atom_id res chain seq x y z
N MET A 1 14.37 1.27 -11.68
CA MET A 1 13.00 1.73 -11.45
C MET A 1 12.99 3.09 -10.76
N GLY A 2 13.01 4.15 -11.57
CA GLY A 2 13.08 5.51 -11.06
C GLY A 2 11.88 5.92 -10.22
N GLU A 3 10.67 5.51 -10.62
CA GLU A 3 9.46 5.84 -9.88
C GLU A 3 9.45 5.24 -8.48
N ALA A 4 9.85 3.97 -8.34
CA ALA A 4 9.89 3.31 -7.05
C ALA A 4 10.90 3.97 -6.12
N LYS A 5 12.04 4.39 -6.65
CA LYS A 5 13.04 5.11 -5.86
C LYS A 5 12.52 6.46 -5.39
N GLN A 6 11.77 7.17 -6.24
CA GLN A 6 11.18 8.46 -5.86
C GLN A 6 10.13 8.27 -4.76
N ILE A 7 9.32 7.23 -4.87
CA ILE A 7 8.30 6.91 -3.86
C ILE A 7 8.97 6.60 -2.53
N LEU A 8 10.04 5.80 -2.56
CA LEU A 8 10.77 5.44 -1.34
C LEU A 8 11.38 6.67 -0.67
N ALA A 9 11.88 7.62 -1.46
CA ALA A 9 12.47 8.84 -0.94
C ALA A 9 11.44 9.76 -0.28
N SER A 10 10.16 9.63 -0.62
CA SER A 10 9.08 10.46 -0.08
C SER A 10 8.36 9.83 1.12
N ALA A 11 8.87 8.72 1.64
CA ALA A 11 8.24 7.99 2.75
C ALA A 11 8.12 8.86 4.01
N LYS A 12 6.99 8.73 4.69
CA LYS A 12 6.81 9.29 6.03
C LYS A 12 7.24 8.29 7.07
N THR A 13 7.77 8.78 8.19
CA THR A 13 8.13 7.90 9.30
C THR A 13 7.03 7.92 10.35
N VAL A 14 6.49 6.75 10.68
CA VAL A 14 5.48 6.58 11.73
C VAL A 14 6.00 5.51 12.69
N ASP A 15 6.40 5.93 13.88
CA ASP A 15 6.94 5.05 14.94
C ASP A 15 8.06 4.12 14.44
N GLY A 16 8.94 4.65 13.61
CA GLY A 16 10.07 3.90 13.06
C GLY A 16 9.77 3.12 11.79
N LEU A 17 8.52 3.09 11.34
CA LEU A 17 8.15 2.49 10.05
C LEU A 17 8.06 3.57 8.98
N HIS A 18 8.42 3.21 7.77
CA HIS A 18 8.40 4.12 6.63
C HIS A 18 7.11 3.88 5.83
N VAL A 19 6.18 4.81 5.91
CA VAL A 19 4.87 4.70 5.27
C VAL A 19 4.92 5.40 3.92
N ILE A 20 4.57 4.67 2.88
CA ILE A 20 4.61 5.16 1.50
C ILE A 20 3.22 4.97 0.90
N THR A 21 2.69 6.03 0.30
CA THR A 21 1.45 5.95 -0.48
C THR A 21 1.68 6.62 -1.82
N GLY A 22 1.01 6.12 -2.84
CA GLY A 22 1.10 6.72 -4.16
C GLY A 22 0.00 6.24 -5.08
N THR A 23 -0.33 7.06 -6.05
CA THR A 23 -1.32 6.76 -7.08
C THR A 23 -0.66 6.82 -8.44
N ARG A 24 -0.94 5.83 -9.28
CA ARG A 24 -0.46 5.77 -10.65
C ARG A 24 -1.65 5.45 -11.55
N GLN A 25 -1.46 5.62 -12.83
CA GLN A 25 -2.50 5.30 -13.82
C GLN A 25 -1.96 4.30 -14.81
N GLY A 26 -2.81 3.32 -15.18
CA GLY A 26 -2.50 2.38 -16.25
C GLY A 26 -1.52 1.28 -15.90
N LEU A 27 -1.13 1.13 -14.63
CA LEU A 27 -0.26 0.03 -14.24
C LEU A 27 -1.08 -1.23 -14.00
N ASP A 28 -0.64 -2.35 -14.59
CA ASP A 28 -1.30 -3.62 -14.34
C ASP A 28 -0.80 -4.25 -13.02
N ALA A 29 -1.38 -5.39 -12.65
CA ALA A 29 -1.04 -6.07 -11.41
C ALA A 29 0.44 -6.44 -11.34
N ASN A 30 1.03 -6.87 -12.45
CA ASN A 30 2.44 -7.24 -12.48
C ASN A 30 3.34 -6.03 -12.24
N ALA A 31 3.03 -4.90 -12.85
CA ALA A 31 3.80 -3.67 -12.64
C ALA A 31 3.73 -3.21 -11.19
N LEU A 32 2.55 -3.25 -10.58
CA LEU A 32 2.40 -2.92 -9.17
C LEU A 32 3.21 -3.86 -8.29
N ARG A 33 3.17 -5.16 -8.56
CA ARG A 33 3.92 -6.14 -7.78
C ARG A 33 5.42 -5.89 -7.84
N LEU A 34 5.93 -5.55 -9.03
CA LEU A 34 7.36 -5.26 -9.19
C LEU A 34 7.77 -4.05 -8.38
N MET A 35 6.95 -3.01 -8.37
CA MET A 35 7.19 -1.81 -7.54
C MET A 35 7.16 -2.17 -6.07
N GLY A 36 6.17 -2.94 -5.64
CA GLY A 36 6.04 -3.37 -4.25
C GLY A 36 7.20 -4.23 -3.81
N ASP A 37 7.61 -5.19 -4.63
CA ASP A 37 8.74 -6.05 -4.32
C ASP A 37 10.03 -5.24 -4.19
N PHE A 38 10.23 -4.25 -5.04
CA PHE A 38 11.37 -3.35 -4.95
C PHE A 38 11.38 -2.60 -3.61
N LEU A 39 10.24 -2.04 -3.22
CA LEU A 39 10.14 -1.30 -1.97
C LEU A 39 10.42 -2.20 -0.76
N ARG A 40 9.85 -3.40 -0.76
CA ARG A 40 10.03 -4.36 0.32
C ARG A 40 11.47 -4.84 0.44
N ASP A 41 12.12 -5.08 -0.70
CA ASP A 41 13.51 -5.54 -0.71
C ASP A 41 14.49 -4.47 -0.25
N LYS A 42 14.17 -3.20 -0.51
CA LYS A 42 15.05 -2.09 -0.15
C LYS A 42 14.87 -1.63 1.28
N ASP A 43 13.70 -1.87 1.89
CA ASP A 43 13.41 -1.32 3.20
C ASP A 43 12.59 -2.30 4.05
N PRO A 44 13.22 -2.96 5.05
CA PRO A 44 12.49 -3.88 5.93
C PRO A 44 11.45 -3.21 6.82
N HIS A 45 11.48 -1.87 6.92
CA HIS A 45 10.53 -1.10 7.72
C HIS A 45 9.41 -0.48 6.86
N VAL A 46 9.32 -0.85 5.58
CA VAL A 46 8.36 -0.23 4.67
C VAL A 46 6.94 -0.69 4.95
N VAL A 47 6.01 0.25 4.88
CA VAL A 47 4.58 -0.01 4.76
C VAL A 47 4.12 0.76 3.54
N GLY A 48 3.95 0.08 2.42
CA GLY A 48 3.64 0.72 1.15
C GLY A 48 2.24 0.36 0.67
N VAL A 49 1.48 1.36 0.23
CA VAL A 49 0.21 1.16 -0.44
C VAL A 49 0.22 1.96 -1.73
N LEU A 50 0.11 1.25 -2.84
CA LEU A 50 0.11 1.84 -4.16
C LEU A 50 -1.26 1.60 -4.80
N ALA A 51 -1.81 2.64 -5.40
CA ALA A 51 -3.06 2.55 -6.14
C ALA A 51 -2.77 2.73 -7.62
N SER A 52 -3.40 1.92 -8.47
CA SER A 52 -3.35 2.09 -9.90
C SER A 52 -4.76 2.22 -10.44
N ILE A 53 -5.02 3.31 -11.14
CA ILE A 53 -6.31 3.56 -11.76
C ILE A 53 -6.28 3.04 -13.19
N VAL A 54 -7.15 2.08 -13.48
CA VAL A 54 -7.26 1.48 -14.82
C VAL A 54 -8.73 1.55 -15.23
N GLY A 55 -9.04 2.42 -16.18
CA GLY A 55 -10.42 2.65 -16.60
C GLY A 55 -11.26 3.19 -15.46
N GLU A 56 -12.31 2.48 -15.09
CA GLU A 56 -13.23 2.88 -14.01
C GLU A 56 -12.96 2.14 -12.70
N LYS A 57 -11.81 1.48 -12.59
CA LYS A 57 -11.45 0.69 -11.41
C LYS A 57 -10.13 1.12 -10.86
N VAL A 58 -9.93 0.88 -9.57
CA VAL A 58 -8.65 1.08 -8.91
C VAL A 58 -8.17 -0.25 -8.37
N MET A 59 -6.87 -0.53 -8.58
CA MET A 59 -6.20 -1.66 -7.95
C MET A 59 -5.29 -1.14 -6.85
N PHE A 60 -5.29 -1.82 -5.72
CA PHE A 60 -4.39 -1.51 -4.61
C PHE A 60 -3.39 -2.62 -4.42
N LEU A 61 -2.15 -2.23 -4.17
CA LEU A 61 -1.12 -3.14 -3.70
C LEU A 61 -0.63 -2.64 -2.36
N ALA A 62 -0.61 -3.51 -1.36
CA ALA A 62 0.01 -3.21 -0.07
C ALA A 62 1.20 -4.13 0.12
N VAL A 63 2.30 -3.57 0.59
CA VAL A 63 3.49 -4.34 0.96
C VAL A 63 3.95 -3.88 2.33
N CYS A 64 4.44 -4.84 3.12
CA CYS A 64 5.01 -4.57 4.44
C CYS A 64 6.35 -5.29 4.52
N GLY A 65 7.40 -4.57 4.89
CA GLY A 65 8.69 -5.16 5.16
C GLY A 65 8.63 -6.07 6.40
N LYS A 66 9.62 -6.91 6.58
CA LYS A 66 9.58 -7.90 7.66
C LYS A 66 9.51 -7.27 9.05
N GLU A 67 10.09 -6.08 9.25
CA GLU A 67 10.03 -5.38 10.54
C GLU A 67 8.62 -4.86 10.80
N ALA A 68 7.94 -4.37 9.75
CA ALA A 68 6.56 -3.92 9.88
C ALA A 68 5.64 -5.09 10.23
N VAL A 69 5.81 -6.23 9.57
CA VAL A 69 5.03 -7.44 9.85
C VAL A 69 5.26 -7.90 11.28
N ALA A 70 6.51 -7.88 11.75
CA ALA A 70 6.86 -8.28 13.11
C ALA A 70 6.17 -7.39 14.16
N ARG A 71 5.87 -6.14 13.81
CA ARG A 71 5.19 -5.20 14.70
C ARG A 71 3.66 -5.24 14.56
N GLY A 72 3.14 -6.16 13.75
CA GLY A 72 1.71 -6.37 13.62
C GLY A 72 1.04 -5.64 12.47
N VAL A 73 1.80 -4.94 11.62
CA VAL A 73 1.27 -4.24 10.45
C VAL A 73 1.31 -5.21 9.27
N LYS A 74 0.14 -5.67 8.84
CA LYS A 74 0.04 -6.71 7.81
C LYS A 74 -0.58 -6.15 6.53
N ALA A 75 0.02 -6.50 5.40
CA ALA A 75 -0.42 -6.02 4.09
C ALA A 75 -1.85 -6.48 3.77
N GLY A 76 -2.22 -7.69 4.13
CA GLY A 76 -3.58 -8.19 3.90
C GLY A 76 -4.65 -7.36 4.60
N ASP A 77 -4.41 -7.01 5.87
CA ASP A 77 -5.33 -6.17 6.63
C ASP A 77 -5.37 -4.75 6.05
N LEU A 78 -4.21 -4.23 5.68
CA LEU A 78 -4.07 -2.89 5.15
C LEU A 78 -4.81 -2.73 3.82
N VAL A 79 -4.62 -3.67 2.89
CA VAL A 79 -5.27 -3.60 1.60
C VAL A 79 -6.78 -3.80 1.72
N ARG A 80 -7.21 -4.61 2.69
CA ARG A 80 -8.64 -4.80 2.96
C ARG A 80 -9.28 -3.49 3.42
N THR A 81 -8.59 -2.75 4.28
CA THR A 81 -9.06 -1.45 4.77
C THR A 81 -9.18 -0.43 3.63
N VAL A 82 -8.14 -0.28 2.82
CA VAL A 82 -8.16 0.71 1.73
C VAL A 82 -9.16 0.32 0.63
N SER A 83 -9.28 -0.96 0.33
CA SER A 83 -10.22 -1.42 -0.68
C SER A 83 -11.67 -1.17 -0.24
N ALA A 84 -11.97 -1.35 1.04
CA ALA A 84 -13.30 -1.11 1.58
C ALA A 84 -13.73 0.37 1.44
N VAL A 85 -12.79 1.31 1.58
CA VAL A 85 -13.08 2.73 1.38
C VAL A 85 -13.57 2.99 -0.03
N CYS A 86 -13.03 2.27 -1.01
CA CYS A 86 -13.41 2.41 -2.42
C CYS A 86 -14.52 1.44 -2.84
N GLY A 87 -15.19 0.81 -1.90
CA GLY A 87 -16.30 -0.08 -2.19
C GLY A 87 -15.90 -1.44 -2.74
N GLY A 88 -14.66 -1.85 -2.51
CA GLY A 88 -14.12 -3.11 -3.03
C GLY A 88 -13.68 -4.06 -1.94
N LYS A 89 -12.86 -5.01 -2.33
CA LYS A 89 -12.33 -6.05 -1.46
C LYS A 89 -10.86 -6.29 -1.74
N GLY A 90 -10.17 -6.82 -0.75
CA GLY A 90 -8.78 -7.18 -0.90
C GLY A 90 -8.35 -8.16 0.17
N GLY A 91 -7.13 -8.65 0.02
CA GLY A 91 -6.53 -9.57 0.98
C GLY A 91 -5.29 -10.20 0.38
N GLY A 92 -4.60 -10.98 1.18
CA GLY A 92 -3.39 -11.65 0.75
C GLY A 92 -2.49 -11.98 1.92
N LYS A 93 -1.20 -12.05 1.63
CA LYS A 93 -0.19 -12.41 2.62
C LYS A 93 0.14 -11.22 3.52
N PRO A 94 0.74 -11.46 4.69
CA PRO A 94 1.12 -10.36 5.59
C PRO A 94 2.15 -9.39 4.98
N ASP A 95 3.00 -9.86 4.08
CA ASP A 95 4.05 -9.02 3.48
C ASP A 95 3.67 -8.44 2.12
N SER A 96 2.64 -8.99 1.46
CA SER A 96 2.21 -8.50 0.15
C SER A 96 0.77 -8.93 -0.13
N ALA A 97 -0.08 -7.98 -0.46
CA ALA A 97 -1.48 -8.26 -0.71
C ALA A 97 -2.02 -7.29 -1.77
N MET A 98 -3.06 -7.70 -2.45
CA MET A 98 -3.70 -6.89 -3.47
C MET A 98 -5.20 -6.83 -3.25
N GLY A 99 -5.78 -5.72 -3.68
CA GLY A 99 -7.20 -5.51 -3.64
C GLY A 99 -7.60 -4.50 -4.69
N GLY A 100 -8.83 -4.02 -4.60
CA GLY A 100 -9.31 -3.02 -5.54
C GLY A 100 -10.70 -2.55 -5.18
N GLY A 101 -11.16 -1.56 -5.93
CA GLY A 101 -12.48 -1.00 -5.76
C GLY A 101 -12.92 -0.28 -7.01
N THR A 102 -14.09 0.32 -6.94
CA THR A 102 -14.69 1.02 -8.08
C THR A 102 -14.95 2.50 -7.81
N ASP A 103 -14.82 2.94 -6.57
CA ASP A 103 -15.07 4.34 -6.22
C ASP A 103 -13.78 5.15 -6.30
N LEU A 104 -13.48 5.66 -7.48
CA LEU A 104 -12.25 6.40 -7.75
C LEU A 104 -12.19 7.72 -6.99
N LEU A 105 -13.34 8.27 -6.59
CA LEU A 105 -13.37 9.52 -5.84
C LEU A 105 -12.86 9.38 -4.42
N LYS A 106 -12.77 8.14 -3.93
CA LYS A 106 -12.32 7.85 -2.58
C LYS A 106 -10.91 7.30 -2.49
N VAL A 107 -10.16 7.29 -3.58
CA VAL A 107 -8.79 6.79 -3.58
C VAL A 107 -7.92 7.60 -2.61
N ASP A 108 -8.02 8.92 -2.63
CA ASP A 108 -7.24 9.76 -1.71
C ASP A 108 -7.62 9.49 -0.26
N ASP A 109 -8.92 9.31 0.03
CA ASP A 109 -9.38 8.97 1.37
C ASP A 109 -8.84 7.61 1.82
N ALA A 110 -8.81 6.64 0.91
CA ALA A 110 -8.27 5.31 1.18
C ALA A 110 -6.79 5.39 1.54
N LEU A 111 -6.01 6.15 0.77
CA LEU A 111 -4.58 6.31 1.03
C LEU A 111 -4.33 7.09 2.32
N ALA A 112 -5.18 8.06 2.64
CA ALA A 112 -5.07 8.80 3.91
C ALA A 112 -5.34 7.90 5.11
N ALA A 113 -6.18 6.88 4.96
CA ALA A 113 -6.48 5.93 6.04
C ALA A 113 -5.28 5.05 6.40
N VAL A 114 -4.28 4.95 5.53
CA VAL A 114 -3.08 4.15 5.78
C VAL A 114 -2.33 4.63 7.02
N ASP A 115 -2.14 5.93 7.15
CA ASP A 115 -1.43 6.50 8.30
C ASP A 115 -2.14 6.16 9.62
N ASP A 116 -3.46 6.31 9.65
CA ASP A 116 -4.26 6.00 10.82
C ASP A 116 -4.22 4.50 11.16
N PHE A 117 -4.30 3.66 10.12
CA PHE A 117 -4.23 2.22 10.29
C PHE A 117 -2.90 1.80 10.91
N VAL A 118 -1.80 2.32 10.39
CA VAL A 118 -0.45 2.00 10.90
C VAL A 118 -0.31 2.46 12.34
N ALA A 119 -0.71 3.69 12.64
CA ALA A 119 -0.62 4.23 14.00
C ALA A 119 -1.43 3.39 14.98
N GLU A 120 -2.62 2.95 14.60
CA GLU A 120 -3.46 2.12 15.45
C GLU A 120 -2.84 0.75 15.73
N LYS A 121 -2.23 0.12 14.73
CA LYS A 121 -1.60 -1.18 14.89
C LYS A 121 -0.35 -1.14 15.76
N LEU A 122 0.29 0.02 15.87
CA LEU A 122 1.51 0.20 16.66
C LEU A 122 1.27 0.63 18.10
N LYS A 123 0.02 0.86 18.46
CA LYS A 123 -0.35 1.19 19.84
C LYS A 123 -0.15 0.02 20.79
#